data_c4dcb08309f6dba72de11c57b0db014c
#
_entry.id   c4dcb08309f6dba72de11c57b0db014c
#
_cell.length_a   1.000
_cell.length_b   1.000
_cell.length_c   1.000
_cell.angle_alpha   90.00
_cell.angle_beta   90.00
_cell.angle_gamma   90.00
#
_symmetry.space_group_name_H-M   'P 1'
#
loop_
_entity.id
_entity.type
_entity.pdbx_description
1 polymer ?
#
loop_
_entity_poly.entity_id
_entity_poly.type
_entity_poly.pdbx_seq_one_letter_code
_entity_poly.pdbx_strand_id
1 'polypeptide(L)'
;IVVYTSDQGFYLGEHGWFDKRFIYNESFKTPLMIKWPNVINAGTTNKEMVQNLDFAQTFLEAAMIDIPNDMQGESLIPLLKGNSDEWTRDAVYYHYYEYPSVHMAKRHYGIVNKEFKLVHFYYDIDEWELYDRLNDPNEANNVYNNPDYKDVVEKLTQELKEMRIKYKDSEELDKSFIY
;
A
#
# COMPACT_ATOMS: atom_id res chain seq x y z
N ILE A 1 10.57 3.16 23.04
CA ILE A 1 10.22 3.45 21.63
C ILE A 1 8.93 4.23 21.62
N VAL A 2 8.87 5.35 20.89
CA VAL A 2 7.65 6.14 20.68
C VAL A 2 7.34 6.17 19.19
N VAL A 3 6.12 5.76 18.83
CA VAL A 3 5.64 5.76 17.45
C VAL A 3 4.43 6.66 17.35
N TYR A 4 4.44 7.57 16.37
CA TYR A 4 3.28 8.38 15.98
C TYR A 4 2.92 8.03 14.55
N THR A 5 1.70 7.57 14.35
CA THR A 5 1.16 7.19 13.04
C THR A 5 -0.36 7.27 13.03
N SER A 6 -0.99 6.91 11.92
CA SER A 6 -2.42 6.66 11.79
C SER A 6 -2.66 5.29 11.18
N ASP A 7 -3.82 4.70 11.44
CA ASP A 7 -4.28 3.47 10.81
C ASP A 7 -4.53 3.69 9.31
N GLN A 8 -5.07 4.86 8.95
CA GLN A 8 -5.44 5.24 7.60
C GLN A 8 -5.55 6.75 7.47
N GLY A 9 -5.49 7.27 6.23
CA GLY A 9 -5.81 8.66 5.91
C GLY A 9 -7.32 8.87 5.72
N PHE A 10 -7.72 10.00 5.12
CA PHE A 10 -9.12 10.35 4.93
C PHE A 10 -9.29 11.38 3.81
N TYR A 11 -10.33 11.23 2.97
CA TYR A 11 -10.74 12.22 1.97
C TYR A 11 -11.61 13.28 2.62
N LEU A 12 -11.30 14.55 2.36
CA LEU A 12 -12.09 15.72 2.79
C LEU A 12 -12.69 16.47 1.60
N GLY A 13 -12.83 15.80 0.45
CA GLY A 13 -13.34 16.34 -0.81
C GLY A 13 -12.46 15.99 -2.01
N GLU A 14 -11.24 15.49 -1.77
CA GLU A 14 -10.35 15.03 -2.84
C GLU A 14 -11.01 13.90 -3.61
N HIS A 15 -10.78 13.84 -4.93
CA HIS A 15 -11.44 12.92 -5.86
C HIS A 15 -12.98 12.95 -5.80
N GLY A 16 -13.58 14.00 -5.22
CA GLY A 16 -15.02 14.11 -4.98
C GLY A 16 -15.55 13.21 -3.86
N TRP A 17 -14.70 12.71 -2.99
CA TRP A 17 -15.05 11.77 -1.93
C TRP A 17 -14.93 12.38 -0.51
N PHE A 18 -15.70 11.76 0.37
CA PHE A 18 -15.62 11.98 1.81
C PHE A 18 -15.70 10.62 2.52
N ASP A 19 -14.57 9.97 2.69
CA ASP A 19 -14.41 8.62 3.28
C ASP A 19 -12.91 8.24 3.29
N LYS A 20 -12.58 6.93 3.43
CA LYS A 20 -11.23 6.39 3.54
C LYS A 20 -11.04 5.00 2.91
N ARG A 21 -11.83 4.63 1.90
CA ARG A 21 -11.87 3.25 1.38
C ARG A 21 -11.08 3.03 0.10
N PHE A 22 -10.91 4.05 -0.72
CA PHE A 22 -10.14 3.92 -1.95
C PHE A 22 -8.62 3.97 -1.70
N ILE A 23 -7.88 3.40 -2.64
CA ILE A 23 -6.40 3.26 -2.57
C ILE A 23 -5.63 4.58 -2.83
N TYR A 24 -6.31 5.71 -3.12
CA TYR A 24 -5.62 6.97 -3.41
C TYR A 24 -4.87 7.52 -2.19
N ASN A 25 -3.90 8.40 -2.44
CA ASN A 25 -2.93 8.83 -1.44
C ASN A 25 -3.54 9.41 -0.17
N GLU A 26 -4.64 10.14 -0.27
CA GLU A 26 -5.32 10.77 0.88
C GLU A 26 -5.78 9.76 1.92
N SER A 27 -6.16 8.57 1.48
CA SER A 27 -6.53 7.45 2.34
C SER A 27 -5.34 6.55 2.65
N PHE A 28 -4.46 6.32 1.68
CA PHE A 28 -3.45 5.25 1.74
C PHE A 28 -2.13 5.70 2.37
N LYS A 29 -1.79 6.98 2.27
CA LYS A 29 -0.56 7.55 2.82
C LYS A 29 -0.79 8.13 4.21
N THR A 30 -0.19 7.50 5.22
CA THR A 30 -0.25 7.96 6.61
C THR A 30 1.09 8.52 7.08
N PRO A 31 1.09 9.43 8.09
CA PRO A 31 2.33 9.85 8.73
C PRO A 31 2.95 8.69 9.51
N LEU A 32 4.27 8.61 9.52
CA LEU A 32 5.01 7.71 10.40
C LEU A 32 6.21 8.44 10.98
N MET A 33 6.25 8.59 12.29
CA MET A 33 7.39 9.13 13.03
C MET A 33 7.75 8.18 14.15
N ILE A 34 9.04 7.82 14.24
CA ILE A 34 9.54 6.88 15.26
C ILE A 34 10.70 7.54 16.00
N LYS A 35 10.63 7.52 17.33
CA LYS A 35 11.72 7.89 18.22
C LYS A 35 12.19 6.66 18.99
N TRP A 36 13.47 6.31 18.81
CA TRP A 36 14.10 5.23 19.54
C TRP A 36 15.52 5.67 19.94
N PRO A 37 15.70 6.17 21.18
CA PRO A 37 16.99 6.68 21.64
C PRO A 37 18.09 5.63 21.51
N ASN A 38 19.28 6.06 21.11
CA ASN A 38 20.47 5.25 20.87
C ASN A 38 20.38 4.26 19.68
N VAL A 39 19.26 4.21 18.97
CA VAL A 39 19.10 3.36 17.77
C VAL A 39 18.86 4.23 16.52
N ILE A 40 17.97 5.22 16.63
CA ILE A 40 17.65 6.12 15.51
C ILE A 40 18.35 7.47 15.72
N ASN A 41 19.10 7.92 14.72
CA ASN A 41 19.69 9.25 14.72
C ASN A 41 18.60 10.31 14.58
N ALA A 42 18.64 11.35 15.43
CA ALA A 42 17.65 12.42 15.39
C ALA A 42 17.70 13.18 14.07
N GLY A 43 16.52 13.56 13.54
CA GLY A 43 16.37 14.33 12.31
C GLY A 43 16.59 13.55 11.02
N THR A 44 16.71 12.22 11.08
CA THR A 44 16.78 11.38 9.88
C THR A 44 15.40 11.21 9.24
N THR A 45 15.40 11.06 7.91
CA THR A 45 14.21 10.70 7.13
C THR A 45 14.52 9.49 6.25
N ASN A 46 13.50 8.66 6.00
CA ASN A 46 13.59 7.54 5.10
C ASN A 46 12.43 7.61 4.08
N LYS A 47 12.69 7.22 2.83
CA LYS A 47 11.72 7.27 1.73
C LYS A 47 11.28 5.89 1.25
N GLU A 48 11.72 4.84 1.94
CA GLU A 48 11.33 3.48 1.59
C GLU A 48 9.85 3.22 1.85
N MET A 49 9.28 2.30 1.08
CA MET A 49 7.87 1.94 1.22
C MET A 49 7.70 1.03 2.43
N VAL A 50 6.90 1.49 3.37
CA VAL A 50 6.56 0.79 4.61
C VAL A 50 5.04 0.76 4.77
N GLN A 51 4.53 -0.14 5.61
CA GLN A 51 3.08 -0.28 5.81
C GLN A 51 2.77 -0.69 7.25
N ASN A 52 1.50 -0.55 7.65
CA ASN A 52 1.06 -0.87 9.02
C ASN A 52 1.35 -2.32 9.42
N LEU A 53 1.40 -3.24 8.47
CA LEU A 53 1.76 -4.65 8.70
C LEU A 53 3.17 -4.82 9.30
N ASP A 54 4.05 -3.82 9.15
CA ASP A 54 5.45 -3.91 9.55
C ASP A 54 5.66 -3.62 11.05
N PHE A 55 4.68 -3.01 11.70
CA PHE A 55 4.85 -2.58 13.10
C PHE A 55 4.97 -3.78 14.05
N ALA A 56 4.15 -4.80 13.88
CA ALA A 56 4.18 -5.96 14.78
C ALA A 56 5.53 -6.68 14.71
N GLN A 57 6.06 -6.95 13.51
CA GLN A 57 7.38 -7.56 13.33
C GLN A 57 8.49 -6.69 13.90
N THR A 58 8.40 -5.37 13.69
CA THR A 58 9.37 -4.42 14.25
C THR A 58 9.41 -4.47 15.78
N PHE A 59 8.24 -4.54 16.42
CA PHE A 59 8.16 -4.59 17.88
C PHE A 59 8.61 -5.94 18.44
N LEU A 60 8.30 -7.05 17.76
CA LEU A 60 8.79 -8.38 18.15
C LEU A 60 10.32 -8.43 18.07
N GLU A 61 10.92 -7.99 16.98
CA GLU A 61 12.38 -7.96 16.82
C GLU A 61 13.04 -7.01 17.85
N ALA A 62 12.44 -5.83 18.08
CA ALA A 62 12.94 -4.90 19.10
C ALA A 62 12.92 -5.51 20.52
N ALA A 63 11.97 -6.42 20.78
CA ALA A 63 11.85 -7.15 22.04
C ALA A 63 12.70 -8.44 22.07
N MET A 64 13.45 -8.75 20.99
CA MET A 64 14.21 -9.99 20.81
C MET A 64 13.33 -11.25 20.88
N ILE A 65 12.12 -11.16 20.32
CA ILE A 65 11.16 -12.24 20.20
C ILE A 65 11.12 -12.69 18.72
N ASP A 66 11.10 -13.98 18.48
CA ASP A 66 11.01 -14.55 17.13
C ASP A 66 9.74 -14.09 16.43
N ILE A 67 9.88 -13.69 15.18
CA ILE A 67 8.75 -13.28 14.33
C ILE A 67 8.07 -14.55 13.79
N PRO A 68 6.76 -14.75 14.03
CA PRO A 68 6.01 -15.86 13.46
C PRO A 68 6.03 -15.86 11.92
N ASN A 69 6.18 -17.05 11.31
CA ASN A 69 6.33 -17.21 9.85
C ASN A 69 5.08 -16.88 9.04
N ASP A 70 3.92 -16.76 9.67
CA ASP A 70 2.64 -16.41 9.04
C ASP A 70 2.38 -14.90 8.98
N MET A 71 3.23 -14.09 9.60
CA MET A 71 3.15 -12.63 9.51
C MET A 71 3.65 -12.13 8.15
N GLN A 72 2.87 -11.26 7.51
CA GLN A 72 3.12 -10.81 6.14
C GLN A 72 3.93 -9.51 6.03
N GLY A 73 4.09 -8.77 7.13
CA GLY A 73 4.92 -7.57 7.18
C GLY A 73 6.41 -7.88 7.30
N GLU A 74 7.22 -6.84 7.31
CA GLU A 74 8.68 -6.90 7.46
C GLU A 74 9.11 -5.97 8.59
N SER A 75 10.14 -6.35 9.35
CA SER A 75 10.66 -5.49 10.41
C SER A 75 11.31 -4.23 9.84
N LEU A 76 10.96 -3.07 10.38
CA LEU A 76 11.56 -1.79 10.01
C LEU A 76 12.94 -1.55 10.61
N ILE A 77 13.46 -2.46 11.43
CA ILE A 77 14.74 -2.26 12.14
C ILE A 77 15.90 -1.94 11.21
N PRO A 78 16.07 -2.56 10.03
CA PRO A 78 17.12 -2.15 9.09
C PRO A 78 17.01 -0.67 8.71
N LEU A 79 15.82 -0.20 8.34
CA LEU A 79 15.59 1.20 7.98
C LEU A 79 15.82 2.15 9.16
N LEU A 80 15.40 1.76 10.36
CA LEU A 80 15.56 2.54 11.59
C LEU A 80 17.03 2.69 12.00
N LYS A 81 17.87 1.71 11.66
CA LYS A 81 19.33 1.73 11.86
C LYS A 81 20.09 2.42 10.72
N GLY A 82 19.41 2.82 9.65
CA GLY A 82 20.02 3.47 8.48
C GLY A 82 20.55 2.51 7.43
N ASN A 83 20.21 1.22 7.49
CA ASN A 83 20.65 0.17 6.57
C ASN A 83 19.61 -0.02 5.46
N SER A 84 19.33 1.03 4.67
CA SER A 84 18.32 0.95 3.59
C SER A 84 18.68 -0.06 2.49
N ASP A 85 19.94 -0.40 2.31
CA ASP A 85 20.40 -1.40 1.35
C ASP A 85 19.91 -2.83 1.68
N GLU A 86 19.51 -3.07 2.91
CA GLU A 86 18.93 -4.34 3.35
C GLU A 86 17.41 -4.42 3.07
N TRP A 87 16.79 -3.29 2.68
CA TRP A 87 15.36 -3.21 2.43
C TRP A 87 15.04 -3.57 0.97
N THR A 88 14.18 -4.55 0.77
CA THR A 88 13.90 -5.09 -0.57
C THR A 88 12.48 -4.81 -1.07
N ARG A 89 11.60 -4.25 -0.23
CA ARG A 89 10.24 -3.92 -0.66
C ARG A 89 10.25 -2.70 -1.57
N ASP A 90 9.81 -2.89 -2.80
CA ASP A 90 9.66 -1.86 -3.83
C ASP A 90 8.19 -1.54 -4.16
N ALA A 91 7.25 -2.38 -3.70
CA ALA A 91 5.82 -2.18 -3.91
C ALA A 91 4.98 -2.67 -2.73
N VAL A 92 3.76 -2.17 -2.62
CA VAL A 92 2.75 -2.62 -1.65
C VAL A 92 1.47 -3.00 -2.38
N TYR A 93 0.76 -3.98 -1.80
CA TYR A 93 -0.52 -4.50 -2.28
C TYR A 93 -1.65 -3.98 -1.41
N TYR A 94 -2.80 -3.71 -2.02
CA TYR A 94 -4.03 -3.31 -1.35
C TYR A 94 -5.22 -4.06 -1.95
N HIS A 95 -6.19 -4.44 -1.11
CA HIS A 95 -7.45 -5.00 -1.55
C HIS A 95 -8.60 -4.51 -0.66
N TYR A 96 -9.69 -4.08 -1.29
CA TYR A 96 -10.94 -3.70 -0.68
C TYR A 96 -12.07 -4.58 -1.20
N TYR A 97 -12.72 -5.35 -0.31
CA TYR A 97 -13.71 -6.38 -0.67
C TYR A 97 -15.16 -5.95 -0.48
N GLU A 98 -15.39 -4.94 0.38
CA GLU A 98 -16.69 -4.67 0.96
C GLU A 98 -17.58 -3.83 0.04
N TYR A 99 -18.40 -4.50 -0.78
CA TYR A 99 -19.42 -3.86 -1.61
C TYR A 99 -20.54 -4.86 -1.97
N PRO A 100 -21.84 -4.44 -1.98
CA PRO A 100 -22.36 -3.16 -1.48
C PRO A 100 -22.33 -3.10 0.05
N SER A 101 -22.02 -1.94 0.60
CA SER A 101 -22.01 -1.71 2.04
C SER A 101 -22.34 -0.26 2.38
N VAL A 102 -22.24 0.11 3.66
CA VAL A 102 -22.50 1.48 4.12
C VAL A 102 -21.66 2.52 3.38
N HIS A 103 -20.43 2.19 3.00
CA HIS A 103 -19.50 3.13 2.38
C HIS A 103 -19.64 3.24 0.86
N MET A 104 -20.33 2.31 0.22
CA MET A 104 -20.57 2.29 -1.23
C MET A 104 -19.32 2.39 -2.13
N ALA A 105 -18.12 2.24 -1.57
CA ALA A 105 -16.89 2.13 -2.32
C ALA A 105 -16.88 0.81 -3.11
N LYS A 106 -16.58 0.88 -4.41
CA LYS A 106 -16.53 -0.31 -5.27
C LYS A 106 -15.36 -1.21 -4.89
N ARG A 107 -15.52 -2.54 -5.08
CA ARG A 107 -14.42 -3.49 -4.87
C ARG A 107 -13.25 -3.16 -5.77
N HIS A 108 -12.07 -3.15 -5.22
CA HIS A 108 -10.86 -2.92 -5.98
C HIS A 108 -9.63 -3.49 -5.28
N TYR A 109 -8.63 -3.80 -6.07
CA TYR A 109 -7.30 -4.13 -5.59
C TYR A 109 -6.26 -3.41 -6.44
N GLY A 110 -5.06 -3.29 -5.93
CA GLY A 110 -4.01 -2.59 -6.64
C GLY A 110 -2.62 -2.81 -6.10
N ILE A 111 -1.66 -2.34 -6.88
CA ILE A 111 -0.24 -2.28 -6.53
C ILE A 111 0.22 -0.83 -6.57
N VAL A 112 1.01 -0.46 -5.58
CA VAL A 112 1.62 0.87 -5.47
C VAL A 112 3.11 0.72 -5.30
N ASN A 113 3.89 1.34 -6.18
CA ASN A 113 5.33 1.51 -6.02
C ASN A 113 5.69 3.00 -5.91
N LYS A 114 6.99 3.33 -5.92
CA LYS A 114 7.45 4.72 -5.78
C LYS A 114 7.02 5.61 -6.96
N GLU A 115 6.86 5.04 -8.15
CA GLU A 115 6.61 5.77 -9.39
C GLU A 115 5.15 5.70 -9.85
N PHE A 116 4.51 4.54 -9.66
CA PHE A 116 3.19 4.26 -10.22
C PHE A 116 2.23 3.65 -9.19
N LYS A 117 0.95 3.78 -9.51
CA LYS A 117 -0.16 3.08 -8.85
C LYS A 117 -1.06 2.49 -9.92
N LEU A 118 -1.24 1.15 -9.92
CA LEU A 118 -2.18 0.45 -10.78
C LEU A 118 -3.32 -0.10 -9.93
N VAL A 119 -4.56 0.18 -10.32
CA VAL A 119 -5.78 -0.21 -9.61
C VAL A 119 -6.71 -0.95 -10.56
N HIS A 120 -7.32 -2.03 -10.10
CA HIS A 120 -8.39 -2.73 -10.78
C HIS A 120 -9.66 -2.70 -9.96
N PHE A 121 -10.67 -2.01 -10.44
CA PHE A 121 -12.05 -2.09 -9.95
C PHE A 121 -12.70 -3.28 -10.61
N TYR A 122 -12.84 -4.35 -9.87
CA TYR A 122 -13.26 -5.64 -10.43
C TYR A 122 -14.74 -5.93 -10.16
N TYR A 123 -15.30 -6.80 -10.96
CA TYR A 123 -16.63 -7.38 -10.87
C TYR A 123 -17.79 -6.37 -11.03
N ASP A 124 -17.81 -5.26 -10.30
CA ASP A 124 -18.95 -4.32 -10.30
C ASP A 124 -18.91 -3.36 -11.50
N ILE A 125 -17.73 -2.92 -11.92
CA ILE A 125 -17.51 -1.99 -13.02
C ILE A 125 -16.44 -2.42 -14.01
N ASP A 126 -15.51 -3.29 -13.62
CA ASP A 126 -14.38 -3.80 -14.43
C ASP A 126 -13.57 -2.70 -15.11
N GLU A 127 -13.05 -1.79 -14.33
CA GLU A 127 -12.24 -0.65 -14.80
C GLU A 127 -10.84 -0.70 -14.23
N TRP A 128 -9.90 -0.21 -15.05
CA TRP A 128 -8.50 -0.09 -14.65
C TRP A 128 -8.07 1.37 -14.58
N GLU A 129 -7.23 1.68 -13.60
CA GLU A 129 -6.61 2.99 -13.45
C GLU A 129 -5.10 2.84 -13.28
N LEU A 130 -4.35 3.71 -13.95
CA LEU A 130 -2.91 3.88 -13.75
C LEU A 130 -2.62 5.34 -13.46
N TYR A 131 -1.85 5.59 -12.40
CA TYR A 131 -1.39 6.93 -12.02
C TYR A 131 0.14 6.99 -12.01
N ASP A 132 0.69 7.99 -12.70
CA ASP A 132 2.10 8.37 -12.66
C ASP A 132 2.32 9.30 -11.46
N ARG A 133 2.73 8.74 -10.33
CA ARG A 133 2.83 9.44 -9.05
C ARG A 133 3.96 10.47 -8.99
N LEU A 134 4.91 10.41 -9.94
CA LEU A 134 5.97 11.41 -10.05
C LEU A 134 5.50 12.66 -10.78
N ASN A 135 4.74 12.50 -11.86
CA ASN A 135 4.25 13.60 -12.69
C ASN A 135 2.85 14.08 -12.26
N ASP A 136 2.07 13.22 -11.62
CA ASP A 136 0.73 13.48 -11.10
C ASP A 136 0.61 13.01 -9.63
N PRO A 137 1.23 13.70 -8.67
CA PRO A 137 1.23 13.31 -7.26
C PRO A 137 -0.15 13.37 -6.59
N ASN A 138 -1.13 14.02 -7.23
CA ASN A 138 -2.51 14.10 -6.76
C ASN A 138 -3.40 13.00 -7.37
N GLU A 139 -2.85 12.14 -8.22
CA GLU A 139 -3.57 11.01 -8.82
C GLU A 139 -4.89 11.42 -9.50
N ALA A 140 -4.85 12.55 -10.23
CA ALA A 140 -6.01 13.16 -10.88
C ALA A 140 -6.23 12.68 -12.33
N ASN A 141 -5.17 12.12 -12.96
CA ASN A 141 -5.19 11.75 -14.38
C ASN A 141 -4.94 10.26 -14.55
N ASN A 142 -6.00 9.51 -14.87
CA ASN A 142 -5.87 8.10 -15.22
C ASN A 142 -5.20 7.96 -16.61
N VAL A 143 -3.98 7.41 -16.64
CA VAL A 143 -3.19 7.20 -17.85
C VAL A 143 -3.20 5.74 -18.33
N TYR A 144 -4.05 4.88 -17.80
CA TYR A 144 -4.11 3.45 -18.12
C TYR A 144 -4.25 3.18 -19.64
N ASN A 145 -5.06 3.96 -20.33
CA ASN A 145 -5.30 3.81 -21.76
C ASN A 145 -4.34 4.63 -22.65
N ASN A 146 -3.36 5.33 -22.06
CA ASN A 146 -2.38 6.07 -22.83
C ASN A 146 -1.30 5.11 -23.38
N PRO A 147 -1.11 5.05 -24.71
CA PRO A 147 -0.12 4.16 -25.34
C PRO A 147 1.31 4.29 -24.81
N ASP A 148 1.70 5.49 -24.34
CA ASP A 148 3.04 5.76 -23.83
C ASP A 148 3.33 4.99 -22.52
N TYR A 149 2.29 4.53 -21.81
CA TYR A 149 2.40 3.78 -20.56
C TYR A 149 2.14 2.27 -20.73
N LYS A 150 2.01 1.77 -21.96
CA LYS A 150 1.66 0.35 -22.22
C LYS A 150 2.61 -0.62 -21.50
N ASP A 151 3.91 -0.42 -21.61
CA ASP A 151 4.90 -1.30 -21.01
C ASP A 151 4.83 -1.26 -19.47
N VAL A 152 4.51 -0.09 -18.90
CA VAL A 152 4.28 0.07 -17.46
C VAL A 152 3.05 -0.71 -17.01
N VAL A 153 1.94 -0.62 -17.75
CA VAL A 153 0.71 -1.38 -17.47
C VAL A 153 0.99 -2.88 -17.50
N GLU A 154 1.67 -3.39 -18.54
CA GLU A 154 1.99 -4.82 -18.66
C GLU A 154 2.85 -5.30 -17.49
N LYS A 155 3.91 -4.54 -17.16
CA LYS A 155 4.81 -4.85 -16.03
C LYS A 155 4.04 -4.89 -14.71
N LEU A 156 3.32 -3.81 -14.37
CA LEU A 156 2.60 -3.73 -13.09
C LEU A 156 1.45 -4.74 -12.98
N THR A 157 0.80 -5.09 -14.09
CA THR A 157 -0.22 -6.14 -14.10
C THR A 157 0.39 -7.49 -13.74
N GLN A 158 1.59 -7.79 -14.22
CA GLN A 158 2.30 -9.02 -13.88
C GLN A 158 2.73 -9.02 -12.39
N GLU A 159 3.33 -7.92 -11.91
CA GLU A 159 3.72 -7.77 -10.51
C GLU A 159 2.51 -7.87 -9.57
N LEU A 160 1.37 -7.28 -9.94
CA LEU A 160 0.12 -7.36 -9.18
C LEU A 160 -0.37 -8.80 -9.04
N LYS A 161 -0.31 -9.61 -10.12
CA LYS A 161 -0.64 -11.04 -10.06
C LYS A 161 0.27 -11.80 -9.09
N GLU A 162 1.56 -11.52 -9.13
CA GLU A 162 2.54 -12.14 -8.22
C GLU A 162 2.28 -11.77 -6.77
N MET A 163 1.93 -10.49 -6.50
CA MET A 163 1.55 -10.05 -5.16
C MET A 163 0.27 -10.71 -4.66
N ARG A 164 -0.75 -10.86 -5.51
CA ARG A 164 -1.97 -11.59 -5.14
C ARG A 164 -1.66 -13.02 -4.71
N ILE A 165 -0.80 -13.72 -5.45
CA ILE A 165 -0.34 -15.07 -5.08
C ILE A 165 0.44 -15.04 -3.76
N LYS A 166 1.39 -14.11 -3.60
CA LYS A 166 2.20 -13.94 -2.39
C LYS A 166 1.33 -13.78 -1.13
N TYR A 167 0.27 -12.98 -1.23
CA TYR A 167 -0.63 -12.68 -0.11
C TYR A 167 -1.83 -13.64 -0.03
N LYS A 168 -1.83 -14.74 -0.80
CA LYS A 168 -2.90 -15.77 -0.81
C LYS A 168 -4.26 -15.19 -1.19
N ASP A 169 -4.27 -14.17 -2.02
CA ASP A 169 -5.46 -13.60 -2.61
C ASP A 169 -5.78 -14.27 -3.94
N SER A 170 -7.07 -14.43 -4.26
CA SER A 170 -7.50 -15.16 -5.46
C SER A 170 -8.89 -14.72 -5.92
N GLU A 171 -9.23 -15.05 -7.17
CA GLU A 171 -10.59 -14.83 -7.69
C GLU A 171 -11.67 -15.62 -6.93
N GLU A 172 -11.32 -16.78 -6.38
CA GLU A 172 -12.23 -17.56 -5.53
C GLU A 172 -12.53 -16.82 -4.23
N LEU A 173 -11.52 -16.19 -3.65
CA LEU A 173 -11.68 -15.34 -2.48
C LEU A 173 -12.51 -14.11 -2.82
N ASP A 174 -12.27 -13.45 -3.95
CA ASP A 174 -13.06 -12.30 -4.43
C ASP A 174 -14.55 -12.67 -4.48
N LYS A 175 -14.88 -13.83 -5.07
CA LYS A 175 -16.26 -14.33 -5.18
C LYS A 175 -16.92 -14.61 -3.86
N SER A 176 -16.17 -14.95 -2.82
CA SER A 176 -16.71 -15.23 -1.48
C SER A 176 -17.29 -14.00 -0.79
N PHE A 177 -16.95 -12.79 -1.25
CA PHE A 177 -17.46 -11.51 -0.76
C PHE A 177 -18.56 -10.91 -1.65
N ILE A 178 -19.04 -11.66 -2.64
CA ILE A 178 -20.16 -11.25 -3.49
C ILE A 178 -21.44 -11.78 -2.85
N TYR A 179 -22.28 -10.88 -2.37
CA TYR A 179 -23.57 -11.18 -1.75
C TYR A 179 -24.72 -10.95 -2.73
#